data_2be0cfd17a944fe9b0f13d7b543bfbe5
#
_entry.id   2be0cfd17a944fe9b0f13d7b543bfbe5
#
_cell.length_a   1.000
_cell.length_b   1.000
_cell.length_c   1.000
_cell.angle_alpha   90.00
_cell.angle_beta   90.00
_cell.angle_gamma   90.00
#
_symmetry.space_group_name_H-M   'P 1'
#
loop_
_entity.id
_entity.type
_entity.pdbx_description
1 polymer ?
#
loop_
_entity_poly.entity_id
_entity_poly.type
_entity_poly.pdbx_seq_one_letter_code
_entity_poly.pdbx_strand_id
1 'polypeptide(L)'
;MAQEIKMSAAGLKAMQEELEYLKTVRRKELAEEIKEARSHGDLSENSEYDEAKNTQGLVENRITELEQIIKNAVLIDESELSVDNVSVGTHVTIRETGEDEAEEYDIVGRTEADAFNGKISDESPVGHALMGKAVGEKVEVLLPTGQTVEYTVLAITHSAN
;
A
#
# COMPACT_ATOMS: atom_id res chain seq x y z
N MET A 1 20.83 5.80 -3.25
CA MET A 1 19.92 6.40 -4.24
C MET A 1 18.48 6.19 -3.85
N ALA A 2 17.66 7.21 -4.04
CA ALA A 2 16.24 7.10 -3.76
C ALA A 2 15.59 6.12 -4.74
N GLN A 3 14.80 5.20 -4.22
CA GLN A 3 14.09 4.23 -5.04
C GLN A 3 12.79 4.84 -5.56
N GLU A 4 12.56 4.80 -6.85
CA GLU A 4 11.31 5.27 -7.43
C GLU A 4 10.15 4.41 -6.95
N ILE A 5 9.05 5.06 -6.60
CA ILE A 5 7.85 4.37 -6.13
C ILE A 5 6.73 4.64 -7.12
N LYS A 6 6.33 3.60 -7.85
CA LYS A 6 5.24 3.70 -8.83
C LYS A 6 3.90 3.74 -8.11
N MET A 7 3.04 4.66 -8.51
CA MET A 7 1.70 4.76 -7.92
C MET A 7 0.74 5.49 -8.85
N SER A 8 -0.55 5.29 -8.59
CA SER A 8 -1.62 5.99 -9.30
C SER A 8 -1.75 7.42 -8.80
N ALA A 9 -2.42 8.26 -9.59
CA ALA A 9 -2.73 9.62 -9.17
C ALA A 9 -3.62 9.63 -7.92
N ALA A 10 -4.57 8.69 -7.84
CA ALA A 10 -5.44 8.56 -6.67
C ALA A 10 -4.66 8.20 -5.41
N GLY A 11 -3.70 7.27 -5.53
CA GLY A 11 -2.83 6.87 -4.41
C GLY A 11 -1.97 8.01 -3.93
N LEU A 12 -1.37 8.76 -4.85
CA LEU A 12 -0.56 9.93 -4.49
C LEU A 12 -1.40 10.98 -3.78
N LYS A 13 -2.61 11.25 -4.30
CA LYS A 13 -3.52 12.21 -3.68
C LYS A 13 -3.89 11.80 -2.26
N ALA A 14 -4.21 10.52 -2.05
CA ALA A 14 -4.55 10.01 -0.73
C ALA A 14 -3.39 10.20 0.27
N MET A 15 -2.17 9.96 -0.17
CA MET A 15 -0.99 10.15 0.67
C MET A 15 -0.70 11.60 0.98
N GLN A 16 -0.92 12.48 0.01
CA GLN A 16 -0.79 13.93 0.21
C GLN A 16 -1.82 14.43 1.21
N GLU A 17 -3.05 13.94 1.14
CA GLU A 17 -4.12 14.32 2.08
C GLU A 17 -3.82 13.81 3.49
N GLU A 18 -3.33 12.57 3.62
CA GLU A 18 -2.92 12.02 4.91
C GLU A 18 -1.79 12.86 5.51
N LEU A 19 -0.77 13.19 4.71
CA LEU A 19 0.36 14.00 5.16
C LEU A 19 -0.11 15.36 5.66
N GLU A 20 -0.98 16.02 4.90
CA GLU A 20 -1.51 17.33 5.30
C GLU A 20 -2.28 17.22 6.61
N TYR A 21 -3.13 16.23 6.74
CA TYR A 21 -3.89 15.98 7.97
C TYR A 21 -2.96 15.79 9.17
N LEU A 22 -1.94 14.95 9.04
CA LEU A 22 -1.00 14.69 10.13
C LEU A 22 -0.23 15.94 10.54
N LYS A 23 0.18 16.75 9.58
CA LYS A 23 0.95 17.96 9.85
C LYS A 23 0.12 19.11 10.41
N THR A 24 -1.14 19.26 9.96
CA THR A 24 -1.97 20.40 10.34
C THR A 24 -2.93 20.11 11.49
N VAL A 25 -3.52 18.92 11.51
CA VAL A 25 -4.54 18.56 12.51
C VAL A 25 -3.96 17.68 13.61
N ARG A 26 -3.38 16.55 13.25
CA ARG A 26 -2.95 15.57 14.25
C ARG A 26 -1.81 16.05 15.14
N ARG A 27 -0.82 16.73 14.57
CA ARG A 27 0.26 17.34 15.36
C ARG A 27 -0.29 18.28 16.43
N LYS A 28 -1.26 19.10 16.03
CA LYS A 28 -1.89 20.07 16.91
C LYS A 28 -2.64 19.40 18.04
N GLU A 29 -3.44 18.38 17.72
CA GLU A 29 -4.17 17.60 18.70
C GLU A 29 -3.22 16.97 19.72
N LEU A 30 -2.13 16.38 19.26
CA LEU A 30 -1.13 15.76 20.14
C LEU A 30 -0.42 16.78 21.03
N ALA A 31 -0.11 17.96 20.51
CA ALA A 31 0.49 19.02 21.31
C ALA A 31 -0.44 19.41 22.46
N GLU A 32 -1.76 19.49 22.20
CA GLU A 32 -2.76 19.76 23.21
C GLU A 32 -2.86 18.63 24.24
N GLU A 33 -2.86 17.38 23.78
CA GLU A 33 -2.90 16.21 24.65
C GLU A 33 -1.71 16.14 25.57
N ILE A 34 -0.51 16.45 25.05
CA ILE A 34 0.73 16.47 25.84
C ILE A 34 0.68 17.60 26.88
N LYS A 35 0.22 18.77 26.47
CA LYS A 35 0.07 19.91 27.36
C LYS A 35 -0.89 19.59 28.50
N GLU A 36 -2.02 18.98 28.17
CA GLU A 36 -3.01 18.57 29.18
C GLU A 36 -2.43 17.54 30.14
N ALA A 37 -1.76 16.51 29.61
CA ALA A 37 -1.15 15.47 30.42
C ALA A 37 -0.11 16.05 31.41
N ARG A 38 0.67 17.04 30.96
CA ARG A 38 1.63 17.73 31.83
C ARG A 38 0.96 18.46 32.99
N SER A 39 -0.24 18.98 32.76
CA SER A 39 -0.97 19.72 33.79
C SER A 39 -1.46 18.83 34.95
N HIS A 40 -1.46 17.51 34.76
CA HIS A 40 -1.89 16.55 35.79
C HIS A 40 -0.80 16.19 36.79
N GLY A 41 0.38 16.80 36.73
CA GLY A 41 1.37 16.70 37.79
C GLY A 41 2.60 15.87 37.45
N ASP A 42 2.87 14.81 38.24
CA ASP A 42 4.11 14.05 38.16
C ASP A 42 4.28 13.31 36.82
N LEU A 43 5.22 13.77 36.01
CA LEU A 43 5.50 13.22 34.69
C LEU A 43 6.12 11.82 34.77
N SER A 44 6.79 11.49 35.87
CA SER A 44 7.45 10.18 35.98
C SER A 44 6.48 9.01 36.12
N GLU A 45 5.25 9.28 36.56
CA GLU A 45 4.21 8.27 36.73
C GLU A 45 2.98 8.55 35.86
N ASN A 46 3.08 9.51 34.96
CA ASN A 46 1.94 9.93 34.13
C ASN A 46 1.89 9.09 32.85
N SER A 47 1.08 8.03 32.88
CA SER A 47 0.89 7.12 31.74
C SER A 47 0.25 7.82 30.54
N GLU A 48 -0.60 8.82 30.76
CA GLU A 48 -1.22 9.60 29.68
C GLU A 48 -0.17 10.40 28.92
N TYR A 49 0.78 10.98 29.65
CA TYR A 49 1.89 11.71 29.04
C TYR A 49 2.78 10.79 28.21
N ASP A 50 3.15 9.63 28.76
CA ASP A 50 3.99 8.66 28.07
C ASP A 50 3.31 8.16 26.80
N GLU A 51 2.01 7.86 26.89
CA GLU A 51 1.22 7.41 25.74
C GLU A 51 1.17 8.48 24.64
N ALA A 52 0.92 9.74 25.03
CA ALA A 52 0.87 10.84 24.07
C ALA A 52 2.22 11.07 23.39
N LYS A 53 3.31 10.95 24.15
CA LYS A 53 4.67 11.07 23.58
C LYS A 53 4.98 9.93 22.61
N ASN A 54 4.57 8.71 22.94
CA ASN A 54 4.74 7.57 22.05
C ASN A 54 3.95 7.77 20.74
N THR A 55 2.71 8.22 20.86
CA THR A 55 1.87 8.51 19.68
C THR A 55 2.50 9.62 18.84
N GLN A 56 3.06 10.65 19.47
CA GLN A 56 3.75 11.73 18.77
C GLN A 56 4.91 11.17 17.93
N GLY A 57 5.70 10.25 18.51
CA GLY A 57 6.81 9.61 17.79
C GLY A 57 6.32 8.84 16.56
N LEU A 58 5.24 8.09 16.70
CA LEU A 58 4.65 7.33 15.60
C LEU A 58 4.15 8.25 14.49
N VAL A 59 3.50 9.35 14.86
CA VAL A 59 3.00 10.33 13.88
C VAL A 59 4.17 11.00 13.14
N GLU A 60 5.22 11.40 13.85
CA GLU A 60 6.39 12.01 13.21
C GLU A 60 7.10 11.04 12.27
N ASN A 61 7.18 9.76 12.63
CA ASN A 61 7.73 8.74 11.77
C ASN A 61 6.88 8.55 10.51
N ARG A 62 5.57 8.55 10.65
CA ARG A 62 4.65 8.44 9.51
C ARG A 62 4.77 9.64 8.57
N ILE A 63 4.90 10.85 9.13
CA ILE A 63 5.10 12.07 8.34
C ILE A 63 6.37 11.95 7.50
N THR A 64 7.48 11.53 8.11
CA THR A 64 8.74 11.35 7.41
C THR A 64 8.62 10.31 6.30
N GLU A 65 7.95 9.19 6.60
CA GLU A 65 7.71 8.13 5.63
C GLU A 65 6.90 8.64 4.43
N LEU A 66 5.80 9.36 4.69
CA LEU A 66 4.95 9.92 3.64
C LEU A 66 5.71 10.94 2.79
N GLU A 67 6.51 11.78 3.42
CA GLU A 67 7.32 12.76 2.68
C GLU A 67 8.30 12.08 1.74
N GLN A 68 8.93 10.98 2.17
CA GLN A 68 9.84 10.22 1.33
C GLN A 68 9.11 9.52 0.18
N ILE A 69 7.95 8.92 0.46
CA ILE A 69 7.13 8.25 -0.56
C ILE A 69 6.71 9.27 -1.63
N ILE A 70 6.18 10.41 -1.20
CA ILE A 70 5.70 11.46 -2.12
C ILE A 70 6.86 12.01 -2.96
N LYS A 71 8.01 12.23 -2.34
CA LYS A 71 9.19 12.73 -3.03
C LYS A 71 9.66 11.78 -4.14
N ASN A 72 9.55 10.48 -3.91
CA ASN A 72 10.03 9.46 -4.83
C ASN A 72 8.92 8.88 -5.71
N ALA A 73 7.71 9.43 -5.63
CA ALA A 73 6.56 8.94 -6.39
C ALA A 73 6.72 9.19 -7.89
N VAL A 74 6.40 8.16 -8.67
CA VAL A 74 6.34 8.23 -10.12
C VAL A 74 4.92 7.86 -10.52
N LEU A 75 4.23 8.78 -11.17
CA LEU A 75 2.85 8.55 -11.59
C LEU A 75 2.79 7.58 -12.76
N ILE A 76 1.83 6.67 -12.69
CA ILE A 76 1.54 5.74 -13.76
C ILE A 76 0.31 6.27 -14.49
N ASP A 77 0.44 6.49 -15.80
CA ASP A 77 -0.71 6.83 -16.63
C ASP A 77 -1.39 5.54 -17.04
N GLU A 78 -2.45 5.17 -16.32
CA GLU A 78 -3.18 3.93 -16.53
C GLU A 78 -3.81 3.85 -17.92
N SER A 79 -4.15 4.99 -18.52
CA SER A 79 -4.76 5.02 -19.86
C SER A 79 -3.78 4.59 -20.95
N GLU A 80 -2.47 4.73 -20.71
CA GLU A 80 -1.43 4.36 -21.66
C GLU A 80 -0.87 2.95 -21.42
N LEU A 81 -1.28 2.30 -20.30
CA LEU A 81 -0.80 0.97 -19.99
C LEU A 81 -1.38 -0.08 -20.94
N SER A 82 -0.51 -0.94 -21.44
CA SER A 82 -0.93 -2.11 -22.19
C SER A 82 -1.60 -3.11 -21.28
N VAL A 83 -2.66 -3.76 -21.76
CA VAL A 83 -3.29 -4.89 -21.07
C VAL A 83 -2.90 -6.23 -21.69
N ASP A 84 -1.87 -6.23 -22.50
CA ASP A 84 -1.35 -7.47 -23.09
C ASP A 84 -0.59 -8.31 -22.07
N ASN A 85 0.00 -7.63 -21.08
CA ASN A 85 0.76 -8.27 -20.01
C ASN A 85 0.41 -7.63 -18.68
N VAL A 86 0.55 -8.41 -17.60
CA VAL A 86 0.31 -7.91 -16.25
C VAL A 86 1.38 -6.87 -15.88
N SER A 87 0.95 -5.74 -15.37
CA SER A 87 1.82 -4.67 -14.88
C SER A 87 1.12 -3.89 -13.77
N VAL A 88 1.87 -3.04 -13.07
CA VAL A 88 1.27 -2.14 -12.08
C VAL A 88 0.26 -1.24 -12.80
N GLY A 89 -0.95 -1.14 -12.27
CA GLY A 89 -2.06 -0.40 -12.88
C GLY A 89 -3.03 -1.29 -13.65
N THR A 90 -2.79 -2.61 -13.70
CA THR A 90 -3.73 -3.55 -14.33
C THR A 90 -4.55 -4.30 -13.29
N HIS A 91 -5.75 -4.69 -13.70
CA HIS A 91 -6.64 -5.56 -12.95
C HIS A 91 -6.57 -6.94 -13.56
N VAL A 92 -6.24 -7.95 -12.77
CA VAL A 92 -6.00 -9.31 -13.27
C VAL A 92 -7.00 -10.27 -12.66
N THR A 93 -7.59 -11.11 -13.53
CA THR A 93 -8.44 -12.21 -13.10
C THR A 93 -7.63 -13.48 -13.25
N ILE A 94 -7.49 -14.25 -12.18
CA ILE A 94 -6.74 -15.51 -12.16
C ILE A 94 -7.58 -16.61 -11.55
N ARG A 95 -7.21 -17.83 -11.85
CA ARG A 95 -7.89 -19.01 -11.25
C ARG A 95 -6.84 -20.05 -10.90
N GLU A 96 -6.92 -20.55 -9.67
CA GLU A 96 -6.09 -21.65 -9.22
C GLU A 96 -6.49 -22.93 -9.93
N THR A 97 -5.48 -23.70 -10.38
CA THR A 97 -5.71 -24.97 -11.04
C THR A 97 -6.46 -25.92 -10.10
N GLY A 98 -7.59 -26.44 -10.56
CA GLY A 98 -8.44 -27.32 -9.78
C GLY A 98 -9.57 -26.63 -9.02
N GLU A 99 -9.60 -25.30 -9.01
CA GLU A 99 -10.68 -24.54 -8.37
C GLU A 99 -11.64 -24.02 -9.42
N ASP A 100 -12.91 -23.86 -9.03
CA ASP A 100 -13.96 -23.38 -9.92
C ASP A 100 -14.08 -21.85 -9.91
N GLU A 101 -13.72 -21.21 -8.78
CA GLU A 101 -13.86 -19.77 -8.63
C GLU A 101 -12.60 -19.02 -9.05
N ALA A 102 -12.81 -17.88 -9.72
CA ALA A 102 -11.74 -16.99 -10.10
C ALA A 102 -11.49 -15.96 -8.98
N GLU A 103 -10.26 -15.48 -8.90
CA GLU A 103 -9.87 -14.43 -7.98
C GLU A 103 -9.49 -13.21 -8.82
N GLU A 104 -9.82 -12.02 -8.33
CA GLU A 104 -9.52 -10.77 -9.00
C GLU A 104 -8.64 -9.90 -8.12
N TYR A 105 -7.60 -9.31 -8.74
CA TYR A 105 -6.66 -8.44 -8.03
C TYR A 105 -6.28 -7.25 -8.88
N ASP A 106 -6.10 -6.09 -8.20
CA ASP A 106 -5.44 -4.93 -8.80
C ASP A 106 -3.97 -5.02 -8.45
N ILE A 107 -3.11 -4.91 -9.45
CA ILE A 107 -1.66 -4.88 -9.21
C ILE A 107 -1.27 -3.43 -8.96
N VAL A 108 -0.72 -3.18 -7.79
CA VAL A 108 -0.37 -1.82 -7.34
C VAL A 108 1.07 -1.79 -6.84
N GLY A 109 1.60 -0.59 -6.59
CA GLY A 109 2.87 -0.45 -5.92
C GLY A 109 2.72 -0.79 -4.44
N ARG A 110 3.81 -1.14 -3.77
CA ARG A 110 3.79 -1.57 -2.37
C ARG A 110 3.10 -0.60 -1.42
N THR A 111 3.14 0.70 -1.72
CA THR A 111 2.54 1.72 -0.86
C THR A 111 1.02 1.78 -0.94
N GLU A 112 0.46 1.24 -2.02
CA GLU A 112 -0.99 1.19 -2.23
C GLU A 112 -1.59 -0.18 -1.92
N ALA A 113 -0.77 -1.16 -1.55
CA ALA A 113 -1.22 -2.53 -1.32
C ALA A 113 -2.25 -2.61 -0.19
N ASP A 114 -3.33 -3.33 -0.44
CA ASP A 114 -4.41 -3.56 0.51
C ASP A 114 -5.11 -4.86 0.14
N ALA A 115 -4.63 -5.96 0.71
CA ALA A 115 -5.11 -7.30 0.36
C ALA A 115 -6.61 -7.48 0.60
N PHE A 116 -7.17 -6.81 1.62
CA PHE A 116 -8.61 -6.91 1.90
C PHE A 116 -9.46 -6.33 0.79
N ASN A 117 -8.93 -5.36 0.05
CA ASN A 117 -9.63 -4.74 -1.07
C ASN A 117 -9.11 -5.23 -2.42
N GLY A 118 -8.44 -6.37 -2.43
CA GLY A 118 -7.95 -6.97 -3.66
C GLY A 118 -6.78 -6.25 -4.32
N LYS A 119 -6.06 -5.42 -3.58
CA LYS A 119 -4.90 -4.68 -4.09
C LYS A 119 -3.62 -5.35 -3.62
N ILE A 120 -2.92 -6.00 -4.54
CA ILE A 120 -1.67 -6.69 -4.21
C ILE A 120 -0.48 -5.99 -4.85
N SER A 121 0.62 -6.00 -4.13
CA SER A 121 1.85 -5.39 -4.58
C SER A 121 2.51 -6.22 -5.69
N ASP A 122 3.15 -5.54 -6.64
CA ASP A 122 4.01 -6.18 -7.62
C ASP A 122 5.20 -6.89 -6.97
N GLU A 123 5.49 -6.58 -5.70
CA GLU A 123 6.56 -7.22 -4.93
C GLU A 123 6.04 -8.40 -4.09
N SER A 124 4.70 -8.57 -3.97
CA SER A 124 4.14 -9.71 -3.24
C SER A 124 4.38 -11.01 -4.01
N PRO A 125 4.33 -12.19 -3.34
CA PRO A 125 4.57 -13.46 -4.03
C PRO A 125 3.68 -13.67 -5.25
N VAL A 126 2.37 -13.43 -5.12
CA VAL A 126 1.42 -13.60 -6.23
C VAL A 126 1.63 -12.49 -7.28
N GLY A 127 1.73 -11.24 -6.85
CA GLY A 127 1.93 -10.11 -7.77
C GLY A 127 3.22 -10.22 -8.57
N HIS A 128 4.30 -10.58 -7.89
CA HIS A 128 5.61 -10.73 -8.55
C HIS A 128 5.57 -11.83 -9.62
N ALA A 129 4.96 -12.97 -9.29
CA ALA A 129 4.86 -14.08 -10.23
C ALA A 129 4.00 -13.75 -11.44
N LEU A 130 2.96 -12.92 -11.26
CA LEU A 130 2.06 -12.51 -12.34
C LEU A 130 2.66 -11.46 -13.26
N MET A 131 3.60 -10.64 -12.77
CA MET A 131 4.18 -9.55 -13.58
C MET A 131 4.73 -10.05 -14.92
N GLY A 132 4.31 -9.38 -16.00
CA GLY A 132 4.76 -9.70 -17.35
C GLY A 132 4.01 -10.86 -18.01
N LYS A 133 3.09 -11.51 -17.32
CA LYS A 133 2.34 -12.64 -17.85
C LYS A 133 1.17 -12.19 -18.72
N ALA A 134 0.86 -12.97 -19.75
CA ALA A 134 -0.24 -12.72 -20.67
C ALA A 134 -1.43 -13.63 -20.35
N VAL A 135 -2.62 -13.26 -20.88
CA VAL A 135 -3.83 -14.10 -20.77
C VAL A 135 -3.54 -15.50 -21.32
N GLY A 136 -3.93 -16.51 -20.57
CA GLY A 136 -3.73 -17.91 -20.92
C GLY A 136 -2.45 -18.53 -20.37
N GLU A 137 -1.54 -17.73 -19.84
CA GLU A 137 -0.32 -18.26 -19.22
C GLU A 137 -0.58 -18.82 -17.83
N LYS A 138 0.14 -19.89 -17.52
CA LYS A 138 0.12 -20.50 -16.18
C LYS A 138 1.32 -20.03 -15.40
N VAL A 139 1.11 -19.77 -14.11
CA VAL A 139 2.12 -19.21 -13.23
C VAL A 139 2.19 -20.04 -11.95
N GLU A 140 3.39 -20.43 -11.57
CA GLU A 140 3.59 -21.06 -10.27
C GLU A 140 4.00 -20.00 -9.25
N VAL A 141 3.32 -20.00 -8.11
CA VAL A 141 3.57 -19.05 -7.03
C VAL A 141 4.03 -19.82 -5.80
N LEU A 142 5.20 -19.47 -5.28
CA LEU A 142 5.69 -20.02 -4.02
C LEU A 142 5.16 -19.12 -2.89
N LEU A 143 4.28 -19.68 -2.06
CA LEU A 143 3.70 -18.97 -0.94
C LEU A 143 4.65 -18.97 0.26
N PRO A 144 4.50 -18.00 1.19
CA PRO A 144 5.33 -17.97 2.41
C PRO A 144 5.24 -19.25 3.26
N THR A 145 4.16 -20.01 3.11
CA THR A 145 3.96 -21.30 3.80
C THR A 145 4.85 -22.41 3.25
N GLY A 146 5.53 -22.17 2.11
CA GLY A 146 6.33 -23.17 1.43
C GLY A 146 5.58 -23.96 0.37
N GLN A 147 4.28 -23.78 0.26
CA GLN A 147 3.45 -24.42 -0.76
C GLN A 147 3.57 -23.69 -2.09
N THR A 148 3.53 -24.46 -3.18
CA THR A 148 3.48 -23.91 -4.52
C THR A 148 2.07 -24.04 -5.06
N VAL A 149 1.51 -22.96 -5.61
CA VAL A 149 0.17 -22.92 -6.17
C VAL A 149 0.28 -22.47 -7.64
N GLU A 150 -0.46 -23.14 -8.52
CA GLU A 150 -0.50 -22.78 -9.93
C GLU A 150 -1.77 -21.99 -10.26
N TYR A 151 -1.59 -20.85 -10.93
CA TYR A 151 -2.70 -20.01 -11.39
C TYR A 151 -2.65 -19.88 -12.92
N THR A 152 -3.83 -19.68 -13.51
CA THR A 152 -3.95 -19.34 -14.92
C THR A 152 -4.46 -17.91 -15.02
N VAL A 153 -3.85 -17.10 -15.85
CA VAL A 153 -4.29 -15.72 -16.11
C VAL A 153 -5.49 -15.79 -17.06
N LEU A 154 -6.65 -15.35 -16.59
CA LEU A 154 -7.91 -15.41 -17.37
C LEU A 154 -8.21 -14.10 -18.10
N ALA A 155 -7.91 -12.97 -17.50
CA ALA A 155 -8.19 -11.65 -18.08
C ALA A 155 -7.26 -10.59 -17.48
N ILE A 156 -6.96 -9.59 -18.29
CA ILE A 156 -6.17 -8.43 -17.89
C ILE A 156 -6.91 -7.20 -18.38
N THR A 157 -7.25 -6.29 -17.46
CA THR A 157 -7.91 -5.02 -17.79
C THR A 157 -7.23 -3.89 -17.05
N HIS A 158 -7.63 -2.64 -17.32
CA HIS A 158 -7.12 -1.51 -16.55
C HIS A 158 -7.79 -1.52 -15.17
N SER A 159 -7.02 -1.15 -14.14
CA SER A 159 -7.58 -1.00 -12.79
C SER A 159 -8.67 0.07 -12.80
N ALA A 160 -9.78 -0.23 -12.12
CA ALA A 160 -10.82 0.76 -11.89
C ALA A 160 -10.43 1.58 -10.64
N ASN A 161 -10.33 2.90 -10.79
CA ASN A 161 -10.03 3.82 -9.68
C ASN A 161 -11.26 4.58 -9.26
#